data_25058a86cd0468817a468235348a1608
#
_entry.id   25058a86cd0468817a468235348a1608
#
_cell.length_a   1.000
_cell.length_b   1.000
_cell.length_c   1.000
_cell.angle_alpha   90.00
_cell.angle_beta   90.00
_cell.angle_gamma   90.00
#
_symmetry.space_group_name_H-M   'P 1'
#
loop_
_entity.id
_entity.type
_entity.pdbx_description
1 polymer ?
#
loop_
_entity_poly.entity_id
_entity_poly.type
_entity_poly.pdbx_seq_one_letter_code
_entity_poly.pdbx_strand_id
1 'polypeptide(L)' 'MQYTIESRPLTASASFDGAAKQTTVDAYDAEDAITQFLHDSSSELVSLTRPVAGSESIATIRKNDAVFLVRVYAA' A
#
# COMPACT_ATOMS: atom_id res chain seq x y z
N MET A 1 -13.14 -6.27 8.96
CA MET A 1 -11.82 -6.39 9.55
C MET A 1 -10.98 -5.19 9.21
N GLN A 2 -10.22 -4.73 10.14
CA GLN A 2 -9.43 -3.54 9.88
C GLN A 2 -8.02 -3.88 9.44
N TYR A 3 -7.54 -3.15 8.46
CA TYR A 3 -6.19 -3.33 7.95
C TYR A 3 -5.46 -2.00 8.00
N THR A 4 -4.17 -2.07 8.27
CA THR A 4 -3.31 -0.90 8.20
C THR A 4 -2.59 -0.92 6.86
N ILE A 5 -2.59 0.20 6.18
CA ILE A 5 -1.89 0.34 4.92
C ILE A 5 -0.79 1.37 5.11
N GLU A 6 0.43 0.95 4.88
CA GLU A 6 1.59 1.82 4.96
C GLU A 6 2.10 2.08 3.58
N SER A 7 2.27 3.30 3.17
CA SER A 7 2.75 3.62 1.86
C SER A 7 4.01 4.49 1.96
N ARG A 8 5.00 4.17 1.18
CA ARG A 8 6.26 4.88 1.21
C ARG A 8 6.76 5.10 -0.21
N PRO A 9 7.23 6.27 -0.55
CA PRO A 9 7.71 6.50 -1.90
C PRO A 9 9.01 5.75 -2.18
N LEU A 10 9.04 5.16 -3.37
CA LEU A 10 10.22 4.47 -3.73
C LEU A 10 11.14 5.32 -4.56
N THR A 11 10.63 6.29 -5.23
CA THR A 11 11.43 7.06 -6.05
C THR A 11 11.90 8.17 -5.32
N ALA A 12 12.64 8.17 -4.70
CA ALA A 12 12.92 9.08 -3.97
C ALA A 12 13.80 9.93 -4.08
N SER A 13 13.66 10.69 -4.47
CA SER A 13 14.45 11.56 -4.51
C SER A 13 14.70 12.01 -3.26
N ALA A 14 15.13 11.71 -2.77
CA ALA A 14 15.51 12.19 -1.73
C ALA A 14 14.94 12.57 -0.65
N SER A 15 14.37 13.22 -0.62
CA SER A 15 13.97 13.75 0.40
C SER A 15 13.31 13.10 1.27
N PHE A 16 13.12 12.50 1.38
CA PHE A 16 12.34 11.93 2.02
C PHE A 16 12.27 12.07 3.21
N ASP A 17 11.59 12.73 3.53
CA ASP A 17 11.34 12.70 4.64
C ASP A 17 10.84 11.57 4.98
N GLY A 18 10.75 10.94 4.37
CA GLY A 18 10.44 9.81 4.59
C GLY A 18 9.43 9.25 5.30
N ALA A 19 8.70 9.79 5.68
CA ALA A 19 7.74 9.25 6.47
C ALA A 19 6.81 8.42 5.70
N ALA A 20 6.62 7.25 6.02
CA ALA A 20 5.58 6.42 5.46
C ALA A 20 4.27 6.94 5.94
N LYS A 21 3.27 6.97 5.09
CA LYS A 21 1.94 7.33 5.50
C LYS A 21 1.20 6.10 5.90
N GLN A 22 0.48 6.16 6.97
CA GLN A 22 -0.33 5.04 7.44
C GLN A 22 -1.79 5.40 7.40
N THR A 23 -2.60 4.48 6.96
CA THR A 23 -4.04 4.63 6.89
C THR A 23 -4.68 3.33 7.35
N THR A 24 -5.80 3.41 8.00
CA THR A 24 -6.54 2.22 8.40
C THR A 24 -7.80 2.14 7.56
N VAL A 25 -8.09 0.97 7.02
CA VAL A 25 -9.31 0.75 6.25
C VAL A 25 -10.05 -0.47 6.76
N ASP A 26 -11.36 -0.47 6.60
CA ASP A 26 -12.15 -1.63 6.96
C ASP A 26 -12.39 -2.38 5.67
N ALA A 27 -11.94 -3.60 5.58
CA ALA A 27 -12.00 -4.38 4.36
C ALA A 27 -12.27 -5.83 4.64
N TYR A 28 -12.66 -6.55 3.60
CA TYR A 28 -12.98 -7.94 3.73
C TYR A 28 -11.71 -8.75 3.88
N ASP A 29 -10.70 -8.44 3.15
CA ASP A 29 -9.41 -9.09 3.26
C ASP A 29 -8.34 -8.10 2.76
N ALA A 30 -7.11 -8.55 2.72
CA ALA A 30 -6.01 -7.68 2.33
C ALA A 30 -6.13 -7.19 0.90
N GLU A 31 -6.61 -8.03 0.01
CA GLU A 31 -6.78 -7.60 -1.36
C GLU A 31 -7.84 -6.54 -1.48
N ASP A 32 -8.91 -6.66 -0.75
CA ASP A 32 -9.95 -5.68 -0.74
C ASP A 32 -9.43 -4.36 -0.17
N ALA A 33 -8.59 -4.44 0.85
CA ALA A 33 -7.99 -3.25 1.43
C ALA A 33 -7.13 -2.52 0.40
N ILE A 34 -6.36 -3.24 -0.36
CA ILE A 34 -5.53 -2.65 -1.40
C ILE A 34 -6.41 -2.03 -2.48
N THR A 35 -7.46 -2.71 -2.88
CA THR A 35 -8.37 -2.20 -3.89
C THR A 35 -9.01 -0.89 -3.46
N GLN A 36 -9.44 -0.83 -2.22
CA GLN A 36 -10.02 0.39 -1.70
C GLN A 36 -8.98 1.52 -1.69
N PHE A 37 -7.77 1.20 -1.28
CA PHE A 37 -6.71 2.19 -1.22
C PHE A 37 -6.39 2.73 -2.61
N LEU A 38 -6.33 1.87 -3.61
CA LEU A 38 -6.05 2.29 -4.98
C LEU A 38 -7.15 3.21 -5.49
N HIS A 39 -8.37 2.87 -5.21
CA HIS A 39 -9.49 3.65 -5.65
C HIS A 39 -9.49 5.02 -4.98
N ASP A 40 -9.30 5.04 -3.69
CA ASP A 40 -9.34 6.29 -2.94
C ASP A 40 -8.18 7.21 -3.27
N SER A 41 -7.05 6.67 -3.61
CA SER A 41 -5.88 7.48 -3.92
C SER A 41 -5.68 7.68 -5.41
N SER A 42 -6.55 7.15 -6.23
CA SER A 42 -6.45 7.22 -7.68
C SER A 42 -5.10 6.70 -8.17
N SER A 43 -4.70 5.59 -7.64
CA SER A 43 -3.42 4.98 -7.97
C SER A 43 -3.61 3.74 -8.84
N GLU A 44 -2.55 3.31 -9.48
CA GLU A 44 -2.57 2.11 -10.29
C GLU A 44 -1.75 1.03 -9.64
N LEU A 45 -2.21 -0.21 -9.67
CA LEU A 45 -1.45 -1.32 -9.14
C LEU A 45 -0.42 -1.77 -10.16
N VAL A 46 0.82 -1.80 -9.77
CA VAL A 46 1.89 -2.29 -10.62
C VAL A 46 2.15 -3.77 -10.34
N SER A 47 2.24 -4.13 -9.11
CA SER A 47 2.44 -5.54 -8.76
C SER A 47 1.94 -5.80 -7.36
N LEU A 48 1.61 -7.03 -7.08
CA LEU A 48 1.16 -7.45 -5.77
C LEU A 48 1.81 -8.76 -5.42
N THR A 49 2.43 -8.83 -4.27
CA THR A 49 3.06 -10.03 -3.79
C THR A 49 2.39 -10.45 -2.50
N ARG A 50 2.03 -11.71 -2.42
CA ARG A 50 1.43 -12.22 -1.21
C ARG A 50 2.40 -13.13 -0.53
N PRO A 51 2.67 -12.93 0.71
CA PRO A 51 3.54 -13.81 1.44
C PRO A 51 2.92 -15.17 1.60
N VAL A 52 3.74 -16.15 1.60
CA VAL A 52 3.25 -17.49 1.70
C VAL A 52 2.64 -17.75 3.03
N ALA A 53 3.16 -17.25 4.04
CA ALA A 53 2.61 -17.50 5.31
C ALA A 53 2.47 -16.28 6.07
N GLY A 54 2.33 -15.27 5.54
CA GLY A 54 2.33 -14.11 6.30
C GLY A 54 1.06 -13.48 6.46
N SER A 55 1.02 -12.50 7.23
CA SER A 55 -0.14 -11.75 7.43
C SER A 55 -0.03 -10.44 6.70
N GLU A 56 0.98 -10.23 5.92
CA GLU A 56 1.18 -8.95 5.31
C GLU A 56 1.27 -9.11 3.78
N SER A 57 0.68 -8.22 3.06
CA SER A 57 0.79 -8.20 1.61
C SER A 57 1.57 -6.96 1.20
N ILE A 58 2.33 -7.08 0.16
CA ILE A 58 3.14 -5.97 -0.32
C ILE A 58 2.76 -5.67 -1.77
N ALA A 59 2.51 -4.43 -2.05
CA ALA A 59 2.14 -4.01 -3.39
C ALA A 59 3.00 -2.86 -3.84
N THR A 60 3.21 -2.76 -5.13
CA THR A 60 3.84 -1.60 -5.73
C THR A 60 2.77 -0.87 -6.50
N ILE A 61 2.63 0.40 -6.27
CA ILE A 61 1.62 1.19 -6.94
C ILE A 61 2.25 2.40 -7.58
N ARG A 62 1.56 2.97 -8.53
CA ARG A 62 2.02 4.18 -9.21
C ARG A 62 0.94 5.24 -9.16
N LYS A 63 1.32 6.45 -8.84
CA LYS A 63 0.42 7.55 -8.82
C LYS A 63 1.14 8.75 -9.38
N ASN A 64 0.66 9.34 -10.46
CA ASN A 64 1.29 10.50 -11.07
C ASN A 64 2.75 10.31 -11.29
N ASP A 65 3.28 9.52 -11.89
CA ASP A 65 4.70 9.30 -12.15
C ASP A 65 5.52 8.93 -10.93
N ALA A 66 4.93 8.76 -9.82
CA ALA A 66 5.68 8.34 -8.62
C ALA A 66 5.30 6.91 -8.28
N VAL A 67 6.27 6.16 -7.83
CA VAL A 67 6.06 4.77 -7.46
C VAL A 67 6.17 4.64 -5.95
N PHE A 68 5.25 3.90 -5.36
CA PHE A 68 5.22 3.72 -3.91
C PHE A 68 5.18 2.25 -3.57
N LEU A 69 5.81 1.92 -2.47
CA LEU A 69 5.69 0.59 -1.90
C LEU A 69 4.62 0.64 -0.82
N VAL A 70 3.71 -0.29 -0.88
CA VAL A 70 2.58 -0.32 0.05
C VAL A 70 2.58 -1.65 0.80
N ARG A 71 2.50 -1.58 2.11
CA ARG A 71 2.37 -2.77 2.94
C ARG A 71 1.00 -2.78 3.56
N VAL A 72 0.35 -3.91 3.56
CA VAL A 72 -0.98 -4.06 4.13
C VAL A 72 -0.96 -5.18 5.14
N TYR A 73 -1.40 -4.92 6.34
CA TYR A 73 -1.44 -5.94 7.36
C TYR A 73 -2.60 -5.70 8.30
N ALA A 74 -3.02 -6.73 8.98
CA ALA A 74 -4.15 -6.63 9.88
C ALA A 74 -3.81 -5.69 11.03
N ALA A 75 -4.72 -4.85 11.31
CA ALA A 75 -4.52 -3.86 12.37
C ALA A 75 -4.75 -4.45 13.75
#